data_cf61595b084b853af012d99f256bd5be
#
_entry.id   cf61595b084b853af012d99f256bd5be
#
_cell.length_a   1.000
_cell.length_b   1.000
_cell.length_c   1.000
_cell.angle_alpha   90.00
_cell.angle_beta   90.00
_cell.angle_gamma   90.00
#
_symmetry.space_group_name_H-M   'P 1'
#
loop_
_entity.id
_entity.type
_entity.pdbx_description
1 polymer ?
#
loop_
_entity_poly.entity_id
_entity_poly.type
_entity_poly.pdbx_seq_one_letter_code
_entity_poly.pdbx_strand_id
1 'polypeptide(L)'
;MKHLQKGFTLIELMIVVAIIGILAAVALPAYQDYTIRAKLSEAILALSACRTSITEVYQSGPTPGPVADGWGCEILTPSQETKYIYQMHTDGNGIVRATVQNISSVVNNSVLALEPMQDQSTPATYTNGQSQQLWGWKCGPSDTNPVPLKYLPGSCRATIP
;
A
#
# COMPACT_ATOMS: atom_id res chain seq x y z
N MET A 1 16.98 16.42 -60.57
CA MET A 1 18.14 16.18 -59.67
C MET A 1 17.84 14.92 -58.86
N LYS A 2 18.64 13.86 -58.99
CA LYS A 2 18.46 12.60 -58.18
C LYS A 2 19.12 12.84 -56.85
N HIS A 3 18.31 12.87 -55.78
CA HIS A 3 18.83 12.86 -54.41
C HIS A 3 19.42 11.47 -54.11
N LEU A 4 20.74 11.39 -53.88
CA LEU A 4 21.41 10.19 -53.42
C LEU A 4 20.96 9.94 -51.97
N GLN A 5 20.14 8.89 -51.76
CA GLN A 5 19.85 8.39 -50.43
C GLN A 5 21.08 7.78 -49.82
N LYS A 6 21.59 8.36 -48.74
CA LYS A 6 22.67 7.79 -47.93
C LYS A 6 22.07 6.70 -47.07
N GLY A 7 22.47 5.44 -47.25
CA GLY A 7 22.05 4.32 -46.43
C GLY A 7 22.79 4.36 -45.09
N PHE A 8 22.13 3.83 -44.03
CA PHE A 8 22.71 3.65 -42.71
C PHE A 8 23.72 2.50 -42.73
N THR A 9 24.90 2.68 -42.14
CA THR A 9 25.87 1.60 -42.07
C THR A 9 25.49 0.59 -40.97
N LEU A 10 25.86 -0.68 -41.15
CA LEU A 10 25.57 -1.74 -40.20
C LEU A 10 26.23 -1.46 -38.84
N ILE A 11 27.44 -0.86 -38.86
CA ILE A 11 28.17 -0.53 -37.64
C ILE A 11 27.48 0.61 -36.83
N GLU A 12 26.94 1.60 -37.50
CA GLU A 12 26.18 2.68 -36.84
C GLU A 12 24.95 2.11 -36.11
N LEU A 13 24.22 1.17 -36.73
CA LEU A 13 23.10 0.51 -36.11
C LEU A 13 23.53 -0.31 -34.89
N MET A 14 24.66 -1.09 -35.04
CA MET A 14 25.14 -1.93 -33.93
C MET A 14 25.58 -1.12 -32.70
N ILE A 15 26.22 0.01 -32.87
CA ILE A 15 26.65 0.88 -31.76
C ILE A 15 25.40 1.45 -31.05
N VAL A 16 24.41 1.91 -31.79
CA VAL A 16 23.17 2.48 -31.22
C VAL A 16 22.43 1.43 -30.40
N VAL A 17 22.23 0.22 -30.95
CA VAL A 17 21.53 -0.86 -30.23
C VAL A 17 22.31 -1.28 -28.98
N ALA A 18 23.65 -1.32 -29.03
CA ALA A 18 24.48 -1.64 -27.87
C ALA A 18 24.32 -0.60 -26.75
N ILE A 19 24.32 0.69 -27.07
CA ILE A 19 24.12 1.78 -26.10
C ILE A 19 22.71 1.70 -25.49
N ILE A 20 21.69 1.53 -26.31
CA ILE A 20 20.30 1.39 -25.83
C ILE A 20 20.20 0.16 -24.90
N GLY A 21 20.81 -0.96 -25.24
CA GLY A 21 20.81 -2.16 -24.40
C GLY A 21 21.41 -1.92 -23.01
N ILE A 22 22.54 -1.22 -22.93
CA ILE A 22 23.19 -0.88 -21.65
C ILE A 22 22.29 0.07 -20.83
N LEU A 23 21.75 1.10 -21.45
CA LEU A 23 20.85 2.05 -20.76
C LEU A 23 19.56 1.37 -20.27
N ALA A 24 18.95 0.52 -21.09
CA ALA A 24 17.75 -0.22 -20.73
C ALA A 24 17.99 -1.18 -19.57
N ALA A 25 19.14 -1.85 -19.51
CA ALA A 25 19.49 -2.78 -18.43
C ALA A 25 19.48 -2.12 -17.03
N VAL A 26 19.81 -0.83 -16.94
CA VAL A 26 19.78 -0.07 -15.68
C VAL A 26 18.41 0.60 -15.45
N ALA A 27 17.80 1.12 -16.51
CA ALA A 27 16.56 1.90 -16.41
C ALA A 27 15.33 1.05 -16.09
N LEU A 28 15.21 -0.17 -16.64
CA LEU A 28 14.03 -1.01 -16.47
C LEU A 28 13.78 -1.45 -15.01
N PRO A 29 14.77 -1.93 -14.23
CA PRO A 29 14.56 -2.29 -12.83
C PRO A 29 14.14 -1.09 -11.99
N ALA A 30 14.78 0.07 -12.20
CA ALA A 30 14.44 1.30 -11.47
C ALA A 30 13.00 1.76 -11.76
N TYR A 31 12.56 1.67 -13.02
CA TYR A 31 11.20 2.00 -13.42
C TYR A 31 10.18 1.05 -12.80
N GLN A 32 10.48 -0.25 -12.71
CA GLN A 32 9.61 -1.23 -12.05
C GLN A 32 9.45 -0.91 -10.56
N ASP A 33 10.54 -0.65 -9.83
CA ASP A 33 10.48 -0.29 -8.41
C ASP A 33 9.67 0.99 -8.18
N TYR A 34 9.83 2.00 -9.04
CA TYR A 34 9.04 3.23 -8.97
C TYR A 34 7.54 2.97 -9.19
N THR A 35 7.20 2.15 -10.19
CA THR A 35 5.81 1.79 -10.49
C THR A 35 5.16 1.02 -9.34
N ILE A 36 5.88 0.09 -8.70
CA ILE A 36 5.41 -0.64 -7.51
C ILE A 36 5.12 0.34 -6.37
N ARG A 37 6.02 1.28 -6.09
CA ARG A 37 5.82 2.29 -5.05
C ARG A 37 4.62 3.18 -5.32
N ALA A 38 4.41 3.60 -6.56
CA ALA A 38 3.27 4.41 -6.94
C ALA A 38 1.94 3.68 -6.68
N LYS A 39 1.82 2.42 -7.11
CA LYS A 39 0.63 1.59 -6.87
C LYS A 39 0.40 1.30 -5.39
N LEU A 40 1.45 1.03 -4.62
CA LEU A 40 1.34 0.85 -3.16
C LEU A 40 0.88 2.13 -2.46
N SER A 41 1.27 3.30 -2.95
CA SER A 41 0.77 4.57 -2.40
C SER A 41 -0.73 4.73 -2.57
N GLU A 42 -1.31 4.27 -3.70
CA GLU A 42 -2.76 4.23 -3.90
C GLU A 42 -3.44 3.24 -2.92
N ALA A 43 -2.83 2.07 -2.67
CA ALA A 43 -3.33 1.11 -1.68
C ALA A 43 -3.29 1.71 -0.25
N ILE A 44 -2.22 2.44 0.10
CA ILE A 44 -2.11 3.13 1.40
C ILE A 44 -3.17 4.24 1.55
N LEU A 45 -3.50 4.95 0.47
CA LEU A 45 -4.57 5.94 0.50
C LEU A 45 -5.93 5.29 0.74
N ALA A 46 -6.23 4.18 0.08
CA ALA A 46 -7.47 3.43 0.30
C ALA A 46 -7.54 2.88 1.74
N LEU A 47 -6.45 2.31 2.26
CA LEU A 47 -6.32 1.90 3.66
C LEU A 47 -6.57 3.08 4.63
N SER A 48 -6.09 4.27 4.28
CA SER A 48 -6.24 5.47 5.09
C SER A 48 -7.70 5.98 5.17
N ALA A 49 -8.58 5.56 4.27
CA ALA A 49 -10.01 5.89 4.36
C ALA A 49 -10.64 5.32 5.64
N CYS A 50 -10.17 4.16 6.11
CA CYS A 50 -10.62 3.57 7.38
C CYS A 50 -10.37 4.45 8.62
N ARG A 51 -9.39 5.35 8.57
CA ARG A 51 -9.09 6.25 9.70
C ARG A 51 -10.32 7.04 10.16
N THR A 52 -11.10 7.52 9.22
CA THR A 52 -12.30 8.34 9.55
C THR A 52 -13.33 7.51 10.29
N SER A 53 -13.75 6.36 9.75
CA SER A 53 -14.74 5.48 10.38
C SER A 53 -14.28 5.00 11.75
N ILE A 54 -13.04 4.56 11.88
CA ILE A 54 -12.51 4.06 13.14
C ILE A 54 -12.38 5.20 14.17
N THR A 55 -11.91 6.38 13.77
CA THR A 55 -11.83 7.53 14.67
C THR A 55 -13.20 7.95 15.17
N GLU A 56 -14.22 7.95 14.30
CA GLU A 56 -15.60 8.23 14.68
C GLU A 56 -16.13 7.24 15.72
N VAL A 57 -15.87 5.95 15.53
CA VAL A 57 -16.27 4.90 16.48
C VAL A 57 -15.57 5.11 17.83
N TYR A 58 -14.28 5.40 17.86
CA TYR A 58 -13.57 5.70 19.11
C TYR A 58 -14.10 6.92 19.82
N GLN A 59 -14.45 7.96 19.07
CA GLN A 59 -14.98 9.21 19.64
C GLN A 59 -16.42 9.08 20.13
N SER A 60 -17.25 8.29 19.44
CA SER A 60 -18.65 8.08 19.80
C SER A 60 -18.86 7.07 20.93
N GLY A 61 -17.96 6.11 21.09
CA GLY A 61 -18.01 5.08 22.12
C GLY A 61 -19.30 4.25 22.10
N PRO A 62 -19.70 3.64 20.97
CA PRO A 62 -20.95 2.91 20.89
C PRO A 62 -21.00 1.71 21.83
N THR A 63 -22.24 1.33 22.24
CA THR A 63 -22.50 0.12 23.03
C THR A 63 -23.66 -0.66 22.38
N PRO A 64 -23.47 -1.90 21.92
CA PRO A 64 -22.17 -2.62 21.87
C PRO A 64 -21.19 -1.97 20.91
N GLY A 65 -19.91 -2.09 21.20
CA GLY A 65 -18.83 -1.68 20.29
C GLY A 65 -18.70 -2.62 19.09
N PRO A 66 -17.95 -2.20 18.06
CA PRO A 66 -17.71 -3.04 16.89
C PRO A 66 -16.90 -4.29 17.27
N VAL A 67 -17.21 -5.38 16.60
CA VAL A 67 -16.40 -6.59 16.59
C VAL A 67 -15.39 -6.54 15.44
N ALA A 68 -14.53 -7.54 15.32
CA ALA A 68 -13.69 -7.69 14.14
C ALA A 68 -14.56 -7.66 12.87
N ASP A 69 -14.07 -6.99 11.83
CA ASP A 69 -14.77 -6.77 10.56
C ASP A 69 -16.11 -6.01 10.66
N GLY A 70 -16.28 -5.19 11.69
CA GLY A 70 -17.50 -4.42 11.94
C GLY A 70 -17.30 -2.92 12.12
N TRP A 71 -16.18 -2.35 11.67
CA TRP A 71 -15.85 -0.92 11.81
C TRP A 71 -16.36 -0.04 10.66
N GLY A 72 -16.92 -0.67 9.60
CA GLY A 72 -17.61 0.02 8.50
C GLY A 72 -16.72 0.51 7.36
N CYS A 73 -15.49 -0.02 7.27
CA CYS A 73 -14.58 0.31 6.17
C CYS A 73 -13.95 -0.91 5.52
N GLU A 74 -14.38 -2.10 5.86
CA GLU A 74 -13.83 -3.36 5.43
C GLU A 74 -14.16 -3.67 3.95
N ILE A 75 -13.33 -4.48 3.34
CA ILE A 75 -13.53 -5.06 2.00
C ILE A 75 -13.54 -6.58 2.18
N LEU A 76 -14.74 -7.16 2.30
CA LEU A 76 -14.93 -8.56 2.64
C LEU A 76 -15.42 -9.39 1.44
N THR A 77 -15.89 -8.74 0.39
CA THR A 77 -16.47 -9.40 -0.79
C THR A 77 -15.81 -8.93 -2.08
N PRO A 78 -15.73 -9.80 -3.11
CA PRO A 78 -15.14 -9.43 -4.41
C PRO A 78 -15.78 -8.21 -5.08
N SER A 79 -17.04 -7.90 -4.78
CA SER A 79 -17.71 -6.72 -5.32
C SER A 79 -17.24 -5.39 -4.74
N GLN A 80 -16.53 -5.42 -3.62
CA GLN A 80 -15.99 -4.24 -2.91
C GLN A 80 -14.50 -4.03 -3.19
N GLU A 81 -13.84 -4.99 -3.86
CA GLU A 81 -12.41 -4.91 -4.16
C GLU A 81 -12.05 -3.62 -4.91
N THR A 82 -10.90 -3.08 -4.58
CA THR A 82 -10.32 -1.98 -5.35
C THR A 82 -9.27 -2.52 -6.32
N LYS A 83 -8.78 -1.66 -7.20
CA LYS A 83 -7.76 -2.06 -8.17
C LYS A 83 -6.52 -2.69 -7.52
N TYR A 84 -6.14 -2.23 -6.33
CA TYR A 84 -4.89 -2.65 -5.65
C TYR A 84 -5.10 -3.25 -4.27
N ILE A 85 -6.35 -3.37 -3.79
CA ILE A 85 -6.70 -4.05 -2.54
C ILE A 85 -7.68 -5.17 -2.86
N TYR A 86 -7.30 -6.38 -2.50
CA TYR A 86 -8.12 -7.58 -2.59
C TYR A 86 -9.10 -7.69 -1.42
N GLN A 87 -8.59 -7.55 -0.20
CA GLN A 87 -9.36 -7.64 1.04
C GLN A 87 -8.86 -6.61 2.05
N MET A 88 -9.77 -6.17 2.92
CA MET A 88 -9.46 -5.29 4.04
C MET A 88 -10.24 -5.75 5.25
N HIS A 89 -9.53 -6.13 6.30
CA HIS A 89 -10.05 -6.63 7.55
C HIS A 89 -9.71 -5.69 8.70
N THR A 90 -10.57 -5.65 9.70
CA THR A 90 -10.32 -4.96 10.97
C THR A 90 -10.38 -5.94 12.13
N ASP A 91 -9.58 -5.70 13.17
CA ASP A 91 -9.69 -6.44 14.43
C ASP A 91 -10.61 -5.73 15.44
N GLY A 92 -10.73 -6.31 16.63
CA GLY A 92 -11.57 -5.76 17.71
C GLY A 92 -11.10 -4.41 18.28
N ASN A 93 -9.88 -3.97 17.98
CA ASN A 93 -9.31 -2.68 18.35
C ASN A 93 -9.18 -1.71 17.16
N GLY A 94 -9.68 -2.07 16.00
CA GLY A 94 -9.63 -1.22 14.81
C GLY A 94 -8.28 -1.20 14.11
N ILE A 95 -7.40 -2.19 14.32
CA ILE A 95 -6.23 -2.38 13.44
C ILE A 95 -6.74 -2.85 12.09
N VAL A 96 -6.42 -2.11 11.05
CA VAL A 96 -6.81 -2.42 9.67
C VAL A 96 -5.69 -3.18 8.97
N ARG A 97 -6.02 -4.28 8.31
CA ARG A 97 -5.09 -5.07 7.50
C ARG A 97 -5.62 -5.20 6.08
N ALA A 98 -4.86 -4.71 5.11
CA ALA A 98 -5.22 -4.75 3.70
C ALA A 98 -4.29 -5.67 2.92
N THR A 99 -4.84 -6.65 2.23
CA THR A 99 -4.12 -7.53 1.30
C THR A 99 -4.07 -6.86 -0.06
N VAL A 100 -2.86 -6.65 -0.59
CA VAL A 100 -2.68 -5.98 -1.88
C VAL A 100 -2.72 -6.93 -3.06
N GLN A 101 -3.19 -6.43 -4.22
CA GLN A 101 -3.30 -7.17 -5.48
C GLN A 101 -2.92 -6.32 -6.69
N ASN A 102 -2.72 -6.94 -7.85
CA ASN A 102 -2.52 -6.29 -9.17
C ASN A 102 -1.36 -5.27 -9.22
N ILE A 103 -0.38 -5.40 -8.35
CA ILE A 103 0.78 -4.51 -8.29
C ILE A 103 1.98 -5.13 -8.98
N SER A 104 2.50 -6.21 -8.44
CA SER A 104 3.56 -7.05 -9.03
C SER A 104 3.62 -8.39 -8.29
N SER A 105 4.25 -9.41 -8.92
CA SER A 105 4.43 -10.73 -8.31
C SER A 105 5.20 -10.69 -6.98
N VAL A 106 6.02 -9.65 -6.76
CA VAL A 106 6.85 -9.51 -5.55
C VAL A 106 6.05 -9.04 -4.34
N VAL A 107 4.93 -8.31 -4.55
CA VAL A 107 4.14 -7.70 -3.47
C VAL A 107 2.69 -8.13 -3.45
N ASN A 108 2.20 -8.82 -4.49
CA ASN A 108 0.83 -9.34 -4.48
C ASN A 108 0.64 -10.32 -3.32
N ASN A 109 -0.53 -10.28 -2.70
CA ASN A 109 -0.91 -11.01 -1.49
C ASN A 109 -0.15 -10.60 -0.22
N SER A 110 0.74 -9.59 -0.28
CA SER A 110 1.33 -9.04 0.93
C SER A 110 0.33 -8.16 1.66
N VAL A 111 0.56 -7.96 2.96
CA VAL A 111 -0.37 -7.26 3.85
C VAL A 111 0.24 -5.96 4.35
N LEU A 112 -0.49 -4.87 4.17
CA LEU A 112 -0.29 -3.57 4.80
C LEU A 112 -1.19 -3.45 6.01
N ALA A 113 -0.71 -2.80 7.06
CA ALA A 113 -1.50 -2.56 8.25
C ALA A 113 -1.50 -1.08 8.66
N LEU A 114 -2.58 -0.70 9.32
CA LEU A 114 -2.78 0.62 9.91
C LEU A 114 -3.31 0.43 11.33
N GLU A 115 -2.58 0.95 12.31
CA GLU A 115 -2.85 0.77 13.73
C GLU A 115 -3.23 2.09 14.39
N PRO A 116 -4.41 2.18 15.07
CA PRO A 116 -4.75 3.35 15.86
C PRO A 116 -3.90 3.42 17.12
N MET A 117 -3.47 4.62 17.50
CA MET A 117 -2.58 4.84 18.63
C MET A 117 -3.25 5.67 19.72
N GLN A 118 -3.11 5.23 20.97
CA GLN A 118 -3.55 5.95 22.15
C GLN A 118 -2.56 7.07 22.53
N ASP A 119 -1.28 6.80 22.37
CA ASP A 119 -0.17 7.74 22.53
C ASP A 119 0.96 7.43 21.52
N GLN A 120 2.11 8.06 21.64
CA GLN A 120 3.23 7.87 20.71
C GLN A 120 3.74 6.42 20.62
N SER A 121 3.56 5.63 21.67
CA SER A 121 4.15 4.28 21.83
C SER A 121 3.11 3.18 21.99
N THR A 122 1.92 3.51 22.49
CA THR A 122 0.90 2.54 22.91
C THR A 122 -0.21 2.45 21.85
N PRO A 123 -0.49 1.25 21.32
CA PRO A 123 -1.69 1.02 20.51
C PRO A 123 -2.97 1.34 21.27
N ALA A 124 -3.96 1.84 20.57
CA ALA A 124 -5.28 2.10 21.15
C ALA A 124 -6.03 0.78 21.38
N THR A 125 -6.72 0.69 22.50
CA THR A 125 -7.61 -0.44 22.84
C THR A 125 -9.03 0.09 22.97
N TYR A 126 -9.95 -0.47 22.22
CA TYR A 126 -11.36 -0.06 22.27
C TYR A 126 -12.05 -0.61 23.52
N THR A 127 -12.76 0.27 24.23
CA THR A 127 -13.57 -0.09 25.39
C THR A 127 -15.03 0.31 25.14
N ASN A 128 -15.94 -0.67 25.21
CA ASN A 128 -17.37 -0.46 25.00
C ASN A 128 -17.94 0.70 25.84
N GLY A 129 -18.66 1.59 25.19
CA GLY A 129 -19.34 2.70 25.86
C GLY A 129 -18.42 3.83 26.34
N GLN A 130 -17.13 3.79 26.00
CA GLN A 130 -16.18 4.85 26.36
C GLN A 130 -15.72 5.62 25.13
N SER A 131 -15.92 6.92 25.14
CA SER A 131 -15.35 7.83 24.13
C SER A 131 -13.87 8.01 24.40
N GLN A 132 -13.06 7.82 23.37
CA GLN A 132 -11.61 7.98 23.43
C GLN A 132 -11.12 8.77 22.22
N GLN A 133 -10.21 9.71 22.44
CA GLN A 133 -9.54 10.41 21.35
C GLN A 133 -8.26 9.67 20.99
N LEU A 134 -8.10 9.34 19.71
CA LEU A 134 -6.87 8.76 19.19
C LEU A 134 -5.80 9.84 19.08
N TRP A 135 -4.57 9.51 19.52
CA TRP A 135 -3.41 10.35 19.35
C TRP A 135 -2.92 10.40 17.91
N GLY A 136 -2.99 9.27 17.21
CA GLY A 136 -2.52 9.16 15.83
C GLY A 136 -2.62 7.77 15.26
N TRP A 137 -1.85 7.52 14.23
CA TRP A 137 -1.88 6.27 13.45
C TRP A 137 -0.46 5.83 13.08
N LYS A 138 -0.16 4.55 13.24
CA LYS A 138 1.00 3.91 12.66
C LYS A 138 0.62 3.19 11.38
N CYS A 139 1.48 3.28 10.35
CA CYS A 139 1.32 2.58 9.08
C CYS A 139 2.58 1.74 8.82
N GLY A 140 2.38 0.51 8.35
CA GLY A 140 3.50 -0.36 7.99
C GLY A 140 3.09 -1.70 7.45
N PRO A 141 4.05 -2.59 7.19
CA PRO A 141 3.76 -3.96 6.86
C PRO A 141 3.21 -4.71 8.08
N SER A 142 2.28 -5.63 7.87
CA SER A 142 1.83 -6.56 8.90
C SER A 142 2.88 -7.64 9.15
N ASP A 143 2.88 -8.26 10.33
CA ASP A 143 3.73 -9.42 10.63
C ASP A 143 3.44 -10.63 9.73
N THR A 144 2.20 -10.75 9.25
CA THR A 144 1.80 -11.81 8.33
C THR A 144 1.94 -11.31 6.89
N ASN A 145 2.78 -11.97 6.11
CA ASN A 145 3.02 -11.65 4.68
C ASN A 145 3.40 -10.16 4.44
N PRO A 146 4.45 -9.64 5.07
CA PRO A 146 4.77 -8.22 5.03
C PRO A 146 5.09 -7.71 3.62
N VAL A 147 4.62 -6.51 3.31
CA VAL A 147 5.12 -5.77 2.13
C VAL A 147 6.59 -5.40 2.36
N PRO A 148 7.51 -5.68 1.41
CA PRO A 148 8.91 -5.31 1.59
C PRO A 148 9.12 -3.81 1.78
N LEU A 149 9.88 -3.42 2.81
CA LEU A 149 10.08 -2.03 3.23
C LEU A 149 10.63 -1.12 2.12
N LYS A 150 11.38 -1.68 1.17
CA LYS A 150 11.95 -0.92 0.05
C LYS A 150 10.89 -0.25 -0.83
N TYR A 151 9.67 -0.79 -0.85
CA TYR A 151 8.57 -0.25 -1.65
C TYR A 151 7.67 0.72 -0.88
N LEU A 152 7.83 0.81 0.44
CA LEU A 152 6.99 1.65 1.28
C LEU A 152 7.57 3.07 1.46
N PRO A 153 6.72 4.10 1.50
CA PRO A 153 7.13 5.45 1.88
C PRO A 153 7.61 5.49 3.32
N GLY A 154 8.43 6.47 3.68
CA GLY A 154 8.99 6.60 5.02
C GLY A 154 7.94 6.70 6.14
N SER A 155 6.77 7.24 5.83
CA SER A 155 5.63 7.34 6.76
C SER A 155 4.88 6.03 7.01
N CYS A 156 5.21 4.95 6.29
CA CYS A 156 4.51 3.67 6.37
C CYS A 156 5.50 2.50 6.49
N ARG A 157 6.41 2.58 7.47
CA ARG A 157 7.44 1.55 7.74
C ARG A 157 7.46 1.08 9.19
N ALA A 158 6.44 1.41 9.98
CA ALA A 158 6.30 0.90 11.33
C ALA A 158 6.04 -0.61 11.31
N THR A 159 6.55 -1.35 12.28
CA THR A 159 6.17 -2.75 12.48
C THR A 159 4.82 -2.79 13.18
N ILE A 160 3.86 -3.54 12.63
CA ILE A 160 2.51 -3.68 13.16
C ILE A 160 2.23 -5.18 13.31
N PRO A 161 1.82 -5.63 14.51
CA PRO A 161 1.55 -7.04 14.79
C PRO A 161 0.38 -7.62 14.01
#